data_3b614212a87a017d54eb097530b965ed
#
_entry.id   3b614212a87a017d54eb097530b965ed
#
_cell.length_a   1.000
_cell.length_b   1.000
_cell.length_c   1.000
_cell.angle_alpha   90.00
_cell.angle_beta   90.00
_cell.angle_gamma   90.00
#
_symmetry.space_group_name_H-M   'P 1'
#
loop_
_entity.id
_entity.type
_entity.pdbx_description
1 polymer ?
#
loop_
_entity_poly.entity_id
_entity_poly.type
_entity_poly.pdbx_seq_one_letter_code
_entity_poly.pdbx_strand_id
1 'polypeptide(L)'
;MKKRITLIVFSVLIIVALYVLYCFNYIPHKKYTNADFNIEAYKSNIDKDNDGIDDQTDILNNANNYIKTNPKYKSKYYNTGYPDDEYGVCTDVVAFALKDAGYDLMVLVLSLIHISEPTRP
;
A
#
# COMPACT_ATOMS: atom_id res chain seq x y z
N MET A 1 51.52 -14.33 -1.84
CA MET A 1 50.75 -13.28 -1.14
C MET A 1 49.61 -12.72 -1.97
N LYS A 2 49.82 -12.25 -3.20
CA LYS A 2 48.74 -11.66 -4.06
C LYS A 2 47.52 -12.55 -4.22
N LYS A 3 47.63 -13.84 -4.54
CA LYS A 3 46.50 -14.78 -4.68
C LYS A 3 45.64 -14.93 -3.43
N ARG A 4 46.26 -14.90 -2.21
CA ARG A 4 45.51 -14.99 -0.95
C ARG A 4 44.70 -13.70 -0.70
N ILE A 5 45.29 -12.54 -0.99
CA ILE A 5 44.60 -11.25 -0.87
C ILE A 5 43.42 -11.16 -1.84
N THR A 6 43.60 -11.60 -3.09
CA THR A 6 42.52 -11.64 -4.08
C THR A 6 41.34 -12.53 -3.61
N LEU A 7 41.65 -13.72 -3.04
CA LEU A 7 40.61 -14.60 -2.49
C LEU A 7 39.84 -13.96 -1.32
N ILE A 8 40.55 -13.27 -0.41
CA ILE A 8 39.92 -12.58 0.69
C ILE A 8 39.00 -11.45 0.20
N VAL A 9 39.47 -10.62 -0.72
CA VAL A 9 38.67 -9.54 -1.31
C VAL A 9 37.42 -10.10 -2.00
N PHE A 10 37.56 -11.19 -2.77
CA PHE A 10 36.42 -11.82 -3.45
C PHE A 10 35.41 -12.41 -2.47
N SER A 11 35.85 -13.03 -1.37
CA SER A 11 34.95 -13.55 -0.34
C SER A 11 34.19 -12.42 0.38
N VAL A 12 34.83 -11.30 0.66
CA VAL A 12 34.18 -10.13 1.27
C VAL A 12 33.11 -9.56 0.32
N LEU A 13 33.41 -9.44 -0.98
CA LEU A 13 32.43 -8.96 -1.96
C LEU A 13 31.20 -9.86 -2.03
N ILE A 14 31.38 -11.18 -1.97
CA ILE A 14 30.25 -12.13 -1.95
C ILE A 14 29.39 -11.92 -0.69
N ILE A 15 30.01 -11.79 0.47
CA ILE A 15 29.29 -11.57 1.74
C ILE A 15 28.47 -10.27 1.68
N VAL A 16 29.08 -9.19 1.18
CA VAL A 16 28.38 -7.90 1.00
C VAL A 16 27.21 -8.05 0.01
N ALA A 17 27.40 -8.74 -1.11
CA ALA A 17 26.33 -8.97 -2.07
C ALA A 17 25.17 -9.77 -1.48
N LEU A 18 25.47 -10.84 -0.72
CA LEU A 18 24.44 -11.63 -0.03
C LEU A 18 23.71 -10.80 1.03
N TYR A 19 24.42 -9.95 1.76
CA TYR A 19 23.82 -9.04 2.73
C TYR A 19 22.88 -8.02 2.06
N VAL A 20 23.28 -7.45 0.93
CA VAL A 20 22.43 -6.55 0.14
C VAL A 20 21.17 -7.28 -0.34
N LEU A 21 21.31 -8.49 -0.91
CA LEU A 21 20.17 -9.30 -1.34
C LEU A 21 19.22 -9.63 -0.18
N TYR A 22 19.74 -9.87 1.02
CA TYR A 22 18.94 -10.06 2.23
C TYR A 22 18.18 -8.80 2.61
N CYS A 23 18.85 -7.63 2.64
CA CYS A 23 18.21 -6.34 2.98
C CYS A 23 17.10 -5.94 2.00
N PHE A 24 17.28 -6.24 0.71
CA PHE A 24 16.27 -5.97 -0.32
C PHE A 24 15.20 -7.07 -0.46
N ASN A 25 15.15 -8.01 0.50
CA ASN A 25 14.14 -9.08 0.55
C ASN A 25 14.15 -10.04 -0.67
N TYR A 26 15.27 -10.14 -1.38
CA TYR A 26 15.47 -11.16 -2.41
C TYR A 26 15.74 -12.55 -1.81
N ILE A 27 16.31 -12.59 -0.59
CA ILE A 27 16.49 -13.83 0.17
C ILE A 27 15.32 -13.92 1.16
N PRO A 28 14.48 -14.97 1.10
CA PRO A 28 13.38 -15.14 2.03
C PRO A 28 13.86 -15.18 3.48
N HIS A 29 13.29 -14.34 4.32
CA HIS A 29 13.54 -14.35 5.75
C HIS A 29 12.24 -14.33 6.53
N LYS A 30 12.31 -14.57 7.84
CA LYS A 30 11.13 -14.62 8.71
C LYS A 30 10.32 -13.33 8.57
N LYS A 31 9.05 -13.48 8.16
CA LYS A 31 8.06 -12.41 8.24
C LYS A 31 7.45 -12.43 9.63
N TYR A 32 7.50 -11.32 10.32
CA TYR A 32 6.86 -11.16 11.61
C TYR A 32 5.36 -11.01 11.44
N THR A 33 4.61 -11.58 12.36
CA THR A 33 3.15 -11.52 12.44
C THR A 33 2.74 -10.84 13.75
N ASN A 34 1.48 -10.47 13.87
CA ASN A 34 0.94 -9.93 15.12
C ASN A 34 1.19 -10.85 16.32
N ALA A 35 1.12 -12.16 16.12
CA ALA A 35 1.38 -13.15 17.16
C ALA A 35 2.82 -13.14 17.69
N ASP A 36 3.80 -12.77 16.88
CA ASP A 36 5.20 -12.65 17.32
C ASP A 36 5.40 -11.51 18.33
N PHE A 37 4.47 -10.56 18.39
CA PHE A 37 4.50 -9.39 19.28
C PHE A 37 3.38 -9.40 20.31
N ASN A 38 2.63 -10.50 20.47
CA ASN A 38 1.45 -10.61 21.33
C ASN A 38 0.40 -9.50 21.05
N ILE A 39 0.26 -9.10 19.81
CA ILE A 39 -0.76 -8.15 19.36
C ILE A 39 -1.98 -8.96 18.95
N GLU A 40 -3.12 -8.71 19.61
CA GLU A 40 -4.39 -9.31 19.21
C GLU A 40 -4.80 -8.80 17.82
N ALA A 41 -5.24 -9.74 16.96
CA ALA A 41 -5.78 -9.36 15.67
C ALA A 41 -7.17 -8.74 15.88
N TYR A 42 -7.26 -7.44 15.65
CA TYR A 42 -8.56 -6.77 15.60
C TYR A 42 -9.26 -7.11 14.28
N LYS A 43 -10.52 -7.51 14.37
CA LYS A 43 -11.40 -7.70 13.21
C LYS A 43 -12.61 -6.81 13.36
N SER A 44 -12.85 -5.95 12.37
CA SER A 44 -14.08 -5.17 12.27
C SER A 44 -15.25 -6.09 11.91
N ASN A 45 -16.44 -5.76 12.41
CA ASN A 45 -17.70 -6.39 11.98
C ASN A 45 -18.49 -5.44 11.07
N ILE A 46 -17.86 -4.35 10.61
CA ILE A 46 -18.47 -3.38 9.71
C ILE A 46 -18.28 -3.86 8.28
N ASP A 47 -19.34 -3.86 7.52
CA ASP A 47 -19.45 -4.19 6.11
C ASP A 47 -20.31 -3.10 5.50
N LYS A 48 -19.66 -2.08 4.91
CA LYS A 48 -20.29 -0.83 4.48
C LYS A 48 -21.09 -0.98 3.19
N ASP A 49 -20.61 -1.80 2.29
CA ASP A 49 -21.24 -2.05 0.99
C ASP A 49 -22.15 -3.28 0.98
N ASN A 50 -22.15 -4.06 2.08
CA ASN A 50 -22.95 -5.24 2.30
C ASN A 50 -22.63 -6.40 1.33
N ASP A 51 -21.36 -6.57 0.99
CA ASP A 51 -20.91 -7.66 0.13
C ASP A 51 -20.61 -8.96 0.89
N GLY A 52 -20.62 -8.93 2.23
CA GLY A 52 -20.36 -10.07 3.14
C GLY A 52 -18.90 -10.18 3.56
N ILE A 53 -18.06 -9.22 3.17
CA ILE A 53 -16.66 -9.12 3.59
C ILE A 53 -16.55 -7.95 4.58
N ASP A 54 -15.75 -8.09 5.64
CA ASP A 54 -15.53 -6.97 6.55
C ASP A 54 -14.65 -5.90 5.89
N ASP A 55 -14.96 -4.61 6.16
CA ASP A 55 -14.29 -3.45 5.55
C ASP A 55 -12.77 -3.50 5.59
N GLN A 56 -12.15 -4.03 6.66
CA GLN A 56 -10.69 -4.13 6.76
C GLN A 56 -10.11 -5.10 5.74
N THR A 57 -10.77 -6.24 5.59
CA THR A 57 -10.38 -7.26 4.61
C THR A 57 -10.63 -6.76 3.21
N ASP A 58 -11.76 -6.09 2.99
CA ASP A 58 -12.13 -5.56 1.69
C ASP A 58 -11.19 -4.44 1.23
N ILE A 59 -10.92 -3.44 2.07
CA ILE A 59 -9.94 -2.38 1.77
C ILE A 59 -8.57 -2.96 1.40
N LEU A 60 -8.10 -3.98 2.13
CA LEU A 60 -6.83 -4.64 1.84
C LEU A 60 -6.87 -5.36 0.47
N ASN A 61 -7.94 -6.08 0.19
CA ASN A 61 -8.12 -6.79 -1.07
C ASN A 61 -8.18 -5.82 -2.25
N ASN A 62 -8.94 -4.74 -2.11
CA ASN A 62 -9.12 -3.71 -3.15
C ASN A 62 -7.80 -2.98 -3.42
N ALA A 63 -7.03 -2.64 -2.38
CA ALA A 63 -5.69 -2.07 -2.54
C ALA A 63 -4.79 -3.02 -3.34
N ASN A 64 -4.76 -4.31 -2.99
CA ASN A 64 -3.97 -5.30 -3.70
C ASN A 64 -4.44 -5.49 -5.15
N ASN A 65 -5.75 -5.43 -5.41
CA ASN A 65 -6.31 -5.56 -6.75
C ASN A 65 -5.90 -4.36 -7.62
N TYR A 66 -5.98 -3.14 -7.09
CA TYR A 66 -5.53 -1.95 -7.79
C TYR A 66 -4.02 -2.00 -8.10
N ILE A 67 -3.17 -2.41 -7.15
CA ILE A 67 -1.72 -2.56 -7.37
C ILE A 67 -1.42 -3.59 -8.48
N LYS A 68 -2.18 -4.68 -8.57
CA LYS A 68 -2.02 -5.68 -9.63
C LYS A 68 -2.29 -5.15 -11.04
N THR A 69 -3.06 -4.07 -11.20
CA THR A 69 -3.24 -3.40 -12.50
C THR A 69 -1.96 -2.73 -12.99
N ASN A 70 -0.96 -2.56 -12.11
CA ASN A 70 0.35 -1.98 -12.39
C ASN A 70 0.29 -0.61 -13.07
N PRO A 71 -0.41 0.37 -12.47
CA PRO A 71 -0.56 1.70 -13.05
C PRO A 71 0.80 2.38 -13.22
N LYS A 72 0.98 3.09 -14.33
CA LYS A 72 2.19 3.87 -14.58
C LYS A 72 2.19 5.13 -13.71
N TYR A 73 3.30 5.44 -13.08
CA TYR A 73 3.39 6.64 -12.24
C TYR A 73 3.29 7.92 -13.07
N LYS A 74 2.25 8.73 -12.79
CA LYS A 74 2.11 10.08 -13.31
C LYS A 74 1.15 10.89 -12.45
N SER A 75 1.61 12.01 -11.91
CA SER A 75 0.74 12.96 -11.24
C SER A 75 -0.10 13.73 -12.26
N LYS A 76 -1.42 13.62 -12.14
CA LYS A 76 -2.40 14.20 -13.06
C LYS A 76 -3.69 14.51 -12.28
N TYR A 77 -4.38 15.56 -12.64
CA TYR A 77 -5.69 15.89 -12.08
C TYR A 77 -6.80 15.31 -12.94
N TYR A 78 -7.78 14.72 -12.31
CA TYR A 78 -8.96 14.13 -12.93
C TYR A 78 -10.23 14.84 -12.46
N ASN A 79 -11.12 15.17 -13.37
CA ASN A 79 -12.38 15.87 -13.05
C ASN A 79 -13.29 15.07 -12.09
N THR A 80 -13.19 13.74 -12.16
CA THR A 80 -13.93 12.81 -11.29
C THR A 80 -13.27 12.62 -9.92
N GLY A 81 -12.05 13.15 -9.73
CA GLY A 81 -11.21 12.89 -8.56
C GLY A 81 -10.50 11.53 -8.57
N TYR A 82 -10.79 10.68 -9.54
CA TYR A 82 -10.22 9.34 -9.67
C TYR A 82 -9.61 9.13 -11.06
N PRO A 83 -8.44 8.45 -11.17
CA PRO A 83 -7.88 8.04 -12.45
C PRO A 83 -8.85 7.19 -13.27
N ASP A 84 -8.96 7.50 -14.55
CA ASP A 84 -9.75 6.78 -15.54
C ASP A 84 -8.91 6.24 -16.72
N ASP A 85 -7.58 6.25 -16.54
CA ASP A 85 -6.59 5.82 -17.53
C ASP A 85 -5.53 4.89 -16.92
N GLU A 86 -4.41 4.66 -17.63
CA GLU A 86 -3.31 3.79 -17.22
C GLU A 86 -2.36 4.39 -16.16
N TYR A 87 -2.63 5.61 -15.71
CA TYR A 87 -1.76 6.32 -14.77
C TYR A 87 -2.33 6.32 -13.35
N GLY A 88 -1.42 6.42 -12.37
CA GLY A 88 -1.81 6.52 -10.97
C GLY A 88 -0.65 6.96 -10.07
N VAL A 89 -1.01 7.35 -8.86
CA VAL A 89 -0.07 7.70 -7.79
C VAL A 89 -0.43 6.94 -6.50
N CYS A 90 0.42 7.02 -5.48
CA CYS A 90 0.22 6.27 -4.24
C CYS A 90 -1.12 6.58 -3.53
N THR A 91 -1.63 7.81 -3.64
CA THR A 91 -2.93 8.20 -3.09
C THR A 91 -4.11 7.51 -3.78
N ASP A 92 -3.98 7.14 -5.05
CA ASP A 92 -5.05 6.48 -5.78
C ASP A 92 -5.27 5.05 -5.30
N VAL A 93 -4.20 4.39 -4.80
CA VAL A 93 -4.32 3.08 -4.14
C VAL A 93 -5.29 3.16 -2.96
N VAL A 94 -5.14 4.19 -2.12
CA VAL A 94 -5.99 4.41 -0.94
C VAL A 94 -7.41 4.81 -1.38
N ALA A 95 -7.50 5.70 -2.37
CA ALA A 95 -8.78 6.21 -2.86
C ALA A 95 -9.66 5.11 -3.46
N PHE A 96 -9.09 4.26 -4.32
CA PHE A 96 -9.81 3.12 -4.90
C PHE A 96 -10.11 2.04 -3.87
N ALA A 97 -9.16 1.71 -2.98
CA ALA A 97 -9.38 0.72 -1.93
C ALA A 97 -10.57 1.07 -1.04
N LEU A 98 -10.68 2.33 -0.64
CA LEU A 98 -11.80 2.81 0.16
C LEU A 98 -13.11 2.93 -0.64
N LYS A 99 -13.03 3.40 -1.88
CA LYS A 99 -14.19 3.55 -2.74
C LYS A 99 -14.89 2.22 -3.01
N ASP A 100 -14.09 1.19 -3.32
CA ASP A 100 -14.59 -0.15 -3.62
C ASP A 100 -15.12 -0.87 -2.37
N ALA A 101 -14.73 -0.42 -1.16
CA ALA A 101 -15.31 -0.82 0.13
C ALA A 101 -16.47 0.10 0.59
N GLY A 102 -17.09 0.85 -0.33
CA GLY A 102 -18.26 1.69 -0.06
C GLY A 102 -17.97 3.07 0.55
N TYR A 103 -16.70 3.52 0.60
CA TYR A 103 -16.29 4.81 1.15
C TYR A 103 -15.79 5.76 0.06
N ASP A 104 -16.66 6.51 -0.58
CA ASP A 104 -16.25 7.54 -1.55
C ASP A 104 -15.67 8.75 -0.82
N LEU A 105 -14.32 8.85 -0.83
CA LEU A 105 -13.61 9.94 -0.16
C LEU A 105 -13.98 11.33 -0.72
N MET A 106 -14.26 11.42 -2.01
CA MET A 106 -14.61 12.68 -2.65
C MET A 106 -15.94 13.19 -2.12
N VAL A 107 -16.94 12.32 -2.02
CA VAL A 107 -18.25 12.65 -1.45
C VAL A 107 -18.12 13.00 0.03
N LEU A 108 -17.34 12.23 0.80
CA LEU A 108 -17.13 12.47 2.21
C LEU A 108 -16.45 13.83 2.49
N VAL A 109 -15.39 14.17 1.75
CA VAL A 109 -14.68 15.44 1.89
C VAL A 109 -15.56 16.62 1.48
N LEU A 110 -16.28 16.51 0.35
CA LEU A 110 -17.19 17.57 -0.09
C LEU A 110 -18.33 17.81 0.91
N SER A 111 -18.87 16.76 1.51
CA SER A 111 -19.91 16.91 2.55
C SER A 111 -19.41 17.67 3.79
N LEU A 112 -18.14 17.44 4.19
CA LEU A 112 -17.52 18.15 5.31
C LEU A 112 -17.27 19.62 4.99
N ILE A 113 -16.88 19.96 3.77
CA ILE A 113 -16.66 21.35 3.33
C ILE A 113 -17.99 22.13 3.39
N HIS A 114 -19.08 21.54 2.92
CA HIS A 114 -20.40 22.18 2.97
C HIS A 114 -20.95 22.39 4.39
N ILE A 115 -20.58 21.52 5.35
CA ILE A 115 -20.99 21.70 6.75
C ILE A 115 -20.17 22.82 7.43
N SER A 116 -18.92 23.03 7.02
CA SER A 116 -18.01 24.01 7.62
C SER A 116 -18.08 25.41 7.01
N GLU A 117 -18.75 25.59 5.86
CA GLU A 117 -18.97 26.94 5.32
C GLU A 117 -19.98 27.68 6.18
N PRO A 118 -19.56 28.77 6.88
CA PRO A 118 -20.54 29.62 7.55
C PRO A 118 -21.46 30.22 6.49
N THR A 119 -22.75 29.97 6.59
CA THR A 119 -23.76 30.64 5.79
C THR A 119 -23.51 32.14 5.90
N ARG A 120 -22.89 32.74 4.89
CA ARG A 120 -22.83 34.20 4.80
C ARG A 120 -24.27 34.73 4.66
N PRO A 121 -24.68 35.66 5.49
CA PRO A 121 -25.98 36.33 5.36
C PRO A 121 -26.05 37.12 4.07
#